data_8c3007714a97c1ffb4b305c6749e5ffe
#
_entry.id   8c3007714a97c1ffb4b305c6749e5ffe
#
_cell.length_a   1.000
_cell.length_b   1.000
_cell.length_c   1.000
_cell.angle_alpha   90.00
_cell.angle_beta   90.00
_cell.angle_gamma   90.00
#
_symmetry.space_group_name_H-M   'P 1'
#
loop_
_entity.id
_entity.type
_entity.pdbx_description
1 polymer ?
#
loop_
_entity_poly.entity_id
_entity_poly.type
_entity_poly.pdbx_seq_one_letter_code
_entity_poly.pdbx_strand_id
1 'polypeptide(L)'
;FGAKAEWTSDHTLQVAPQPYHPVPYYVESDWSAASYWYEIVALSKHEAVVTLPGLFAQSPQGDAKVAELFEQLGVCTQREGNSVTLKKTHPHTDRMEYNFVNQPDLAQTFVVTCAMLGIPFRFFGLQSLKIKETDRMAALIAEMRKLGYVLEESEGSVLSWNGTRCTPDESPAIDTYEDHRMAMAFAPAAFCNSALRIRNPHVVSKSYPRFWDDLLTAGFRITQL
;
A
#
# COMPACT_ATOMS: atom_id res chain seq x y z
N PHE A 1 -9.10 25.38 12.27
CA PHE A 1 -8.56 26.08 13.44
C PHE A 1 -8.46 27.60 13.23
N GLY A 2 -9.04 28.14 12.11
CA GLY A 2 -9.10 29.58 11.84
C GLY A 2 -7.81 30.25 11.38
N ALA A 3 -6.74 29.48 11.22
CA ALA A 3 -5.48 30.02 10.71
C ALA A 3 -5.55 30.31 9.21
N LYS A 4 -4.96 31.42 8.77
CA LYS A 4 -4.81 31.76 7.37
C LYS A 4 -3.47 31.22 6.86
N ALA A 5 -3.53 30.49 5.76
CA ALA A 5 -2.38 30.02 5.02
C ALA A 5 -2.60 30.35 3.54
N GLU A 6 -1.64 30.97 2.91
CA GLU A 6 -1.76 31.49 1.53
C GLU A 6 -0.56 31.05 0.69
N TRP A 7 -0.84 30.56 -0.52
CA TRP A 7 0.19 30.30 -1.51
C TRP A 7 0.67 31.60 -2.10
N THR A 8 1.95 31.93 -1.90
CA THR A 8 2.58 33.14 -2.45
C THR A 8 3.29 32.88 -3.79
N SER A 9 3.54 31.60 -4.08
CA SER A 9 4.01 31.09 -5.38
C SER A 9 3.67 29.61 -5.49
N ASP A 10 3.98 28.98 -6.62
CA ASP A 10 3.76 27.54 -6.86
C ASP A 10 4.43 26.62 -5.81
N HIS A 11 5.45 27.11 -5.12
CA HIS A 11 6.25 26.31 -4.18
C HIS A 11 6.39 26.96 -2.79
N THR A 12 5.68 28.06 -2.52
CA THR A 12 5.81 28.80 -1.26
C THR A 12 4.47 28.99 -0.59
N LEU A 13 4.30 28.38 0.58
CA LEU A 13 3.15 28.57 1.46
C LEU A 13 3.56 29.51 2.61
N GLN A 14 2.84 30.61 2.78
CA GLN A 14 3.03 31.55 3.87
C GLN A 14 1.97 31.37 4.94
N VAL A 15 2.41 31.23 6.19
CA VAL A 15 1.54 31.20 7.38
C VAL A 15 2.05 32.29 8.33
N ALA A 16 1.27 33.35 8.51
CA ALA A 16 1.61 34.41 9.45
C ALA A 16 1.41 33.95 10.91
N PRO A 17 2.19 34.45 11.89
CA PRO A 17 1.91 34.18 13.29
C PRO A 17 0.51 34.66 13.67
N GLN A 18 -0.32 33.74 14.20
CA GLN A 18 -1.70 33.98 14.52
C GLN A 18 -2.21 32.97 15.55
N PRO A 19 -3.23 33.30 16.37
CA PRO A 19 -3.84 32.34 17.28
C PRO A 19 -4.60 31.27 16.52
N TYR A 20 -4.59 30.04 17.06
CA TYR A 20 -5.46 28.97 16.63
C TYR A 20 -6.69 28.94 17.54
N HIS A 21 -7.85 28.66 16.95
CA HIS A 21 -9.09 28.49 17.70
C HIS A 21 -9.38 26.99 17.86
N PRO A 22 -9.62 26.50 19.10
CA PRO A 22 -9.98 25.11 19.31
C PRO A 22 -11.34 24.82 18.67
N VAL A 23 -11.38 23.74 17.89
CA VAL A 23 -12.61 23.23 17.28
C VAL A 23 -12.66 21.73 17.45
N PRO A 24 -13.83 21.10 17.61
CA PRO A 24 -13.96 19.66 17.50
C PRO A 24 -13.47 19.22 16.12
N TYR A 25 -12.56 18.26 16.10
CA TYR A 25 -12.00 17.74 14.87
C TYR A 25 -11.91 16.21 14.92
N TYR A 26 -12.46 15.56 13.91
CA TYR A 26 -12.33 14.12 13.76
C TYR A 26 -11.15 13.83 12.84
N VAL A 27 -10.16 13.12 13.37
CA VAL A 27 -9.01 12.68 12.57
C VAL A 27 -9.42 11.48 11.74
N GLU A 28 -9.38 11.63 10.44
CA GLU A 28 -9.66 10.55 9.49
C GLU A 28 -8.63 9.41 9.63
N SER A 29 -9.07 8.17 9.46
CA SER A 29 -8.18 7.01 9.41
C SER A 29 -7.26 7.08 8.17
N ASP A 30 -6.12 6.39 8.24
CA ASP A 30 -5.08 6.44 7.22
C ASP A 30 -5.43 5.58 5.99
N TRP A 31 -5.57 6.24 4.84
CA TRP A 31 -5.82 5.57 3.57
C TRP A 31 -4.61 4.77 3.05
N SER A 32 -3.38 5.14 3.41
CA SER A 32 -2.21 4.30 3.12
C SER A 32 -2.31 2.97 3.87
N ALA A 33 -2.70 3.01 5.16
CA ALA A 33 -2.93 1.79 5.95
C ALA A 33 -4.09 0.96 5.40
N ALA A 34 -5.14 1.61 4.89
CA ALA A 34 -6.26 0.91 4.24
C ALA A 34 -5.80 0.11 3.02
N SER A 35 -4.78 0.55 2.27
CA SER A 35 -4.31 -0.12 1.06
C SER A 35 -3.94 -1.58 1.26
N TYR A 36 -3.41 -1.94 2.43
CA TYR A 36 -3.07 -3.34 2.76
C TYR A 36 -4.32 -4.22 2.92
N TRP A 37 -5.43 -3.65 3.36
CA TRP A 37 -6.72 -4.35 3.43
C TRP A 37 -7.34 -4.53 2.04
N TYR A 38 -7.18 -3.55 1.15
CA TYR A 38 -7.52 -3.71 -0.26
C TYR A 38 -6.75 -4.86 -0.89
N GLU A 39 -5.45 -4.94 -0.66
CA GLU A 39 -4.59 -6.03 -1.11
C GLU A 39 -5.06 -7.38 -0.57
N ILE A 40 -5.34 -7.47 0.75
CA ILE A 40 -5.86 -8.68 1.40
C ILE A 40 -7.16 -9.14 0.71
N VAL A 41 -8.09 -8.23 0.44
CA VAL A 41 -9.34 -8.56 -0.25
C VAL A 41 -9.05 -9.00 -1.68
N ALA A 42 -8.19 -8.30 -2.42
CA ALA A 42 -7.83 -8.66 -3.79
C ALA A 42 -7.21 -10.06 -3.90
N LEU A 43 -6.29 -10.40 -2.98
CA LEU A 43 -5.55 -11.66 -2.98
C LEU A 43 -6.30 -12.83 -2.34
N SER A 44 -7.39 -12.59 -1.61
CA SER A 44 -8.15 -13.66 -0.96
C SER A 44 -8.64 -14.68 -2.00
N LYS A 45 -8.63 -15.98 -1.65
CA LYS A 45 -9.05 -17.08 -2.55
C LYS A 45 -10.58 -17.26 -2.61
N HIS A 46 -11.28 -16.66 -1.66
CA HIS A 46 -12.72 -16.78 -1.49
C HIS A 46 -13.35 -15.39 -1.46
N GLU A 47 -14.66 -15.32 -1.42
CA GLU A 47 -15.38 -14.09 -1.14
C GLU A 47 -14.84 -13.47 0.16
N ALA A 48 -14.45 -12.22 0.09
CA ALA A 48 -13.94 -11.46 1.23
C ALA A 48 -14.69 -10.16 1.35
N VAL A 49 -15.05 -9.83 2.59
CA VAL A 49 -15.69 -8.57 2.96
C VAL A 49 -14.94 -7.99 4.16
N VAL A 50 -14.48 -6.77 4.04
CA VAL A 50 -13.78 -6.05 5.12
C VAL A 50 -14.40 -4.67 5.28
N THR A 51 -14.78 -4.29 6.51
CA THR A 51 -15.26 -2.94 6.81
C THR A 51 -14.19 -2.18 7.56
N LEU A 52 -13.80 -1.02 7.03
CA LEU A 52 -12.78 -0.13 7.57
C LEU A 52 -13.46 1.15 8.09
N PRO A 53 -13.47 1.39 9.42
CA PRO A 53 -14.07 2.57 10.01
C PRO A 53 -13.15 3.79 9.88
N GLY A 54 -13.75 4.98 9.94
CA GLY A 54 -13.03 6.25 10.00
C GLY A 54 -12.49 6.77 8.68
N LEU A 55 -12.86 6.17 7.55
CA LEU A 55 -12.48 6.60 6.21
C LEU A 55 -13.62 7.39 5.57
N PHE A 56 -13.32 8.58 5.07
CA PHE A 56 -14.34 9.48 4.54
C PHE A 56 -14.55 9.31 3.04
N ALA A 57 -15.78 9.50 2.60
CA ALA A 57 -16.13 9.47 1.17
C ALA A 57 -15.42 10.59 0.38
N GLN A 58 -15.20 11.74 1.03
CA GLN A 58 -14.44 12.87 0.50
C GLN A 58 -13.25 13.09 1.42
N SER A 59 -12.12 12.51 1.06
CA SER A 59 -10.88 12.58 1.83
C SER A 59 -9.90 13.59 1.22
N PRO A 60 -9.22 14.42 2.05
CA PRO A 60 -8.09 15.22 1.62
C PRO A 60 -6.81 14.40 1.43
N GLN A 61 -6.78 13.14 1.88
CA GLN A 61 -5.61 12.27 1.72
C GLN A 61 -5.49 11.82 0.25
N GLY A 62 -4.33 12.03 -0.36
CA GLY A 62 -4.06 11.61 -1.75
C GLY A 62 -4.24 10.10 -1.94
N ASP A 63 -3.90 9.32 -0.93
CA ASP A 63 -3.97 7.86 -0.96
C ASP A 63 -5.41 7.30 -0.94
N ALA A 64 -6.45 8.15 -0.73
CA ALA A 64 -7.83 7.75 -0.94
C ALA A 64 -8.12 7.28 -2.39
N LYS A 65 -7.22 7.62 -3.33
CA LYS A 65 -7.21 7.10 -4.71
C LYS A 65 -7.12 5.58 -4.79
N VAL A 66 -6.65 4.93 -3.72
CA VAL A 66 -6.59 3.45 -3.63
C VAL A 66 -7.93 2.79 -3.96
N ALA A 67 -9.04 3.38 -3.55
CA ALA A 67 -10.37 2.83 -3.80
C ALA A 67 -10.69 2.69 -5.30
N GLU A 68 -10.37 3.72 -6.08
CA GLU A 68 -10.57 3.71 -7.53
C GLU A 68 -9.59 2.76 -8.24
N LEU A 69 -8.33 2.77 -7.79
CA LEU A 69 -7.29 1.95 -8.41
C LEU A 69 -7.52 0.44 -8.17
N PHE A 70 -7.94 0.06 -6.96
CA PHE A 70 -8.22 -1.35 -6.65
C PHE A 70 -9.51 -1.87 -7.27
N GLU A 71 -10.40 -1.00 -7.75
CA GLU A 71 -11.54 -1.46 -8.54
C GLU A 71 -11.09 -2.23 -9.78
N GLN A 72 -10.01 -1.79 -10.44
CA GLN A 72 -9.38 -2.49 -11.55
C GLN A 72 -8.81 -3.86 -11.15
N LEU A 73 -8.38 -4.01 -9.90
CA LEU A 73 -7.79 -5.23 -9.34
C LEU A 73 -8.81 -6.13 -8.63
N GLY A 74 -10.10 -5.85 -8.79
CA GLY A 74 -11.18 -6.71 -8.28
C GLY A 74 -11.55 -6.44 -6.83
N VAL A 75 -11.54 -5.18 -6.39
CA VAL A 75 -12.07 -4.78 -5.08
C VAL A 75 -13.06 -3.64 -5.24
N CYS A 76 -14.33 -3.93 -4.99
CA CYS A 76 -15.38 -2.92 -4.95
C CYS A 76 -15.39 -2.22 -3.59
N THR A 77 -15.50 -0.89 -3.59
CA THR A 77 -15.59 -0.05 -2.39
C THR A 77 -16.99 0.50 -2.23
N GLN A 78 -17.67 0.10 -1.17
CA GLN A 78 -18.95 0.68 -0.76
C GLN A 78 -18.72 1.68 0.37
N ARG A 79 -19.23 2.89 0.22
CA ARG A 79 -19.07 3.97 1.21
C ARG A 79 -20.37 4.15 1.98
N GLU A 80 -20.27 4.15 3.31
CA GLU A 80 -21.42 4.36 4.19
C GLU A 80 -20.99 5.22 5.40
N GLY A 81 -21.49 6.45 5.46
CA GLY A 81 -21.09 7.41 6.49
C GLY A 81 -19.58 7.63 6.52
N ASN A 82 -18.96 7.33 7.66
CA ASN A 82 -17.52 7.45 7.90
C ASN A 82 -16.83 6.08 7.84
N SER A 83 -17.31 5.15 7.03
CA SER A 83 -16.71 3.85 6.84
C SER A 83 -16.74 3.44 5.37
N VAL A 84 -15.84 2.53 5.01
CA VAL A 84 -15.86 1.86 3.71
C VAL A 84 -15.92 0.35 3.90
N THR A 85 -16.71 -0.32 3.08
CA THR A 85 -16.77 -1.78 3.01
C THR A 85 -16.17 -2.23 1.69
N LEU A 86 -15.12 -3.02 1.79
CA LEU A 86 -14.41 -3.63 0.67
C LEU A 86 -15.04 -4.98 0.37
N LYS A 87 -15.33 -5.24 -0.89
CA LYS A 87 -15.85 -6.55 -1.34
C LYS A 87 -15.03 -7.06 -2.49
N LYS A 88 -14.64 -8.34 -2.43
CA LYS A 88 -13.96 -8.98 -3.54
C LYS A 88 -14.87 -9.09 -4.76
N THR A 89 -14.33 -8.74 -5.89
CA THR A 89 -14.88 -8.97 -7.23
C THR A 89 -13.81 -9.60 -8.12
N HIS A 90 -14.01 -9.62 -9.42
CA HIS A 90 -12.99 -10.07 -10.36
C HIS A 90 -12.17 -8.90 -10.90
N PRO A 91 -10.83 -9.04 -11.03
CA PRO A 91 -10.04 -8.07 -11.79
C PRO A 91 -10.59 -7.92 -13.22
N HIS A 92 -10.56 -6.69 -13.73
CA HIS A 92 -11.04 -6.39 -15.08
C HIS A 92 -9.99 -5.64 -15.93
N THR A 93 -8.72 -5.76 -15.53
CA THR A 93 -7.59 -5.24 -16.29
C THR A 93 -6.58 -6.36 -16.57
N ASP A 94 -6.06 -6.40 -17.79
CA ASP A 94 -4.99 -7.34 -18.21
C ASP A 94 -3.60 -6.73 -17.98
N ARG A 95 -3.52 -5.44 -17.73
CA ARG A 95 -2.30 -4.70 -17.45
C ARG A 95 -2.62 -3.43 -16.68
N MET A 96 -1.78 -3.05 -15.74
CA MET A 96 -1.93 -1.82 -14.98
C MET A 96 -0.80 -0.83 -15.26
N GLU A 97 -1.17 0.42 -15.62
CA GLU A 97 -0.23 1.53 -15.75
C GLU A 97 -0.69 2.70 -14.89
N TYR A 98 0.22 3.25 -14.08
CA TYR A 98 -0.15 4.36 -13.20
C TYR A 98 1.05 5.25 -12.83
N ASN A 99 0.78 6.55 -12.66
CA ASN A 99 1.73 7.54 -12.16
C ASN A 99 1.54 7.75 -10.66
N PHE A 100 2.47 7.22 -9.87
CA PHE A 100 2.42 7.32 -8.41
C PHE A 100 3.04 8.60 -7.84
N VAL A 101 3.34 9.62 -8.65
CA VAL A 101 3.98 10.84 -8.16
C VAL A 101 3.20 11.50 -7.01
N ASN A 102 1.87 11.43 -7.02
CA ASN A 102 0.99 12.00 -6.01
C ASN A 102 0.57 10.98 -4.92
N GLN A 103 0.80 9.69 -5.12
CA GLN A 103 0.49 8.59 -4.19
C GLN A 103 1.67 7.62 -4.04
N PRO A 104 2.90 8.11 -3.78
CA PRO A 104 4.10 7.26 -3.80
C PRO A 104 4.05 6.15 -2.74
N ASP A 105 3.32 6.35 -1.67
CA ASP A 105 3.21 5.42 -0.57
C ASP A 105 2.29 4.22 -0.87
N LEU A 106 1.50 4.27 -1.94
CA LEU A 106 0.72 3.14 -2.43
C LEU A 106 1.52 2.19 -3.35
N ALA A 107 2.64 2.65 -3.91
CA ALA A 107 3.34 1.91 -4.96
C ALA A 107 3.74 0.48 -4.55
N GLN A 108 4.21 0.28 -3.31
CA GLN A 108 4.64 -1.03 -2.82
C GLN A 108 3.48 -2.02 -2.78
N THR A 109 2.32 -1.61 -2.24
CA THR A 109 1.10 -2.41 -2.22
C THR A 109 0.70 -2.83 -3.64
N PHE A 110 0.70 -1.89 -4.59
CA PHE A 110 0.33 -2.18 -5.97
C PHE A 110 1.32 -3.11 -6.69
N VAL A 111 2.62 -2.95 -6.46
CA VAL A 111 3.65 -3.84 -7.03
C VAL A 111 3.42 -5.27 -6.58
N VAL A 112 3.23 -5.49 -5.28
CA VAL A 112 3.01 -6.83 -4.73
C VAL A 112 1.67 -7.37 -5.22
N THR A 113 0.58 -6.62 -5.10
CA THR A 113 -0.76 -7.05 -5.52
C THR A 113 -0.80 -7.46 -7.00
N CYS A 114 -0.31 -6.60 -7.91
CA CYS A 114 -0.34 -6.89 -9.34
C CYS A 114 0.47 -8.14 -9.68
N ALA A 115 1.68 -8.27 -9.13
CA ALA A 115 2.50 -9.46 -9.35
C ALA A 115 1.83 -10.74 -8.84
N MET A 116 1.23 -10.72 -7.64
CA MET A 116 0.52 -11.87 -7.06
C MET A 116 -0.74 -12.25 -7.84
N LEU A 117 -1.45 -11.27 -8.41
CA LEU A 117 -2.59 -11.50 -9.30
C LEU A 117 -2.18 -11.94 -10.71
N GLY A 118 -0.89 -11.89 -11.05
CA GLY A 118 -0.39 -12.19 -12.40
C GLY A 118 -0.70 -11.09 -13.42
N ILE A 119 -0.95 -9.86 -12.98
CA ILE A 119 -1.27 -8.70 -13.82
C ILE A 119 0.03 -7.94 -14.09
N PRO A 120 0.56 -7.92 -15.33
CA PRO A 120 1.69 -7.09 -15.71
C PRO A 120 1.44 -5.61 -15.40
N PHE A 121 2.51 -4.89 -15.06
CA PHE A 121 2.37 -3.48 -14.73
C PHE A 121 3.54 -2.63 -15.21
N ARG A 122 3.29 -1.32 -15.32
CA ARG A 122 4.30 -0.27 -15.48
C ARG A 122 3.93 0.91 -14.61
N PHE A 123 4.67 1.12 -13.52
CA PHE A 123 4.47 2.21 -12.58
C PHE A 123 5.59 3.22 -12.72
N PHE A 124 5.23 4.49 -12.77
CA PHE A 124 6.15 5.60 -12.96
C PHE A 124 5.89 6.73 -11.96
N GLY A 125 6.74 7.77 -11.96
CA GLY A 125 6.68 8.81 -10.94
C GLY A 125 7.23 8.35 -9.58
N LEU A 126 8.12 7.34 -9.56
CA LEU A 126 8.62 6.67 -8.36
C LEU A 126 9.94 7.24 -7.82
N GLN A 127 10.42 8.38 -8.36
CA GLN A 127 11.72 8.95 -7.98
C GLN A 127 11.85 9.21 -6.48
N SER A 128 10.75 9.57 -5.81
CA SER A 128 10.75 9.80 -4.36
C SER A 128 10.95 8.54 -3.53
N LEU A 129 10.71 7.34 -4.08
CA LEU A 129 10.90 6.07 -3.38
C LEU A 129 12.36 5.74 -3.09
N LYS A 130 13.29 6.36 -3.82
CA LYS A 130 14.74 6.16 -3.62
C LYS A 130 15.31 6.86 -2.39
N ILE A 131 14.57 7.83 -1.84
CA ILE A 131 15.02 8.68 -0.74
C ILE A 131 14.07 8.62 0.48
N LYS A 132 13.32 7.53 0.62
CA LYS A 132 12.47 7.26 1.79
C LYS A 132 13.30 6.58 2.90
N GLU A 133 12.70 5.75 3.73
CA GLU A 133 13.39 4.99 4.78
C GLU A 133 14.50 4.08 4.21
N THR A 134 14.31 3.63 3.00
CA THR A 134 15.25 2.86 2.17
C THR A 134 15.06 3.24 0.71
N ASP A 135 15.94 2.78 -0.18
CA ASP A 135 15.61 2.72 -1.60
C ASP A 135 14.54 1.63 -1.83
N ARG A 136 13.28 2.05 -1.77
CA ARG A 136 12.12 1.17 -1.89
C ARG A 136 12.05 0.45 -3.23
N MET A 137 12.55 1.07 -4.31
CA MET A 137 12.56 0.42 -5.63
C MET A 137 13.53 -0.75 -5.64
N ALA A 138 14.75 -0.55 -5.17
CA ALA A 138 15.75 -1.61 -5.06
C ALA A 138 15.28 -2.72 -4.11
N ALA A 139 14.67 -2.37 -2.98
CA ALA A 139 14.10 -3.32 -2.04
C ALA A 139 12.98 -4.16 -2.68
N LEU A 140 12.03 -3.54 -3.40
CA LEU A 140 10.97 -4.26 -4.11
C LEU A 140 11.51 -5.25 -5.14
N ILE A 141 12.52 -4.85 -5.94
CA ILE A 141 13.16 -5.73 -6.92
C ILE A 141 13.78 -6.95 -6.23
N ALA A 142 14.52 -6.71 -5.14
CA ALA A 142 15.20 -7.78 -4.40
C ALA A 142 14.21 -8.76 -3.77
N GLU A 143 13.19 -8.24 -3.09
CA GLU A 143 12.24 -9.07 -2.35
C GLU A 143 11.25 -9.79 -3.26
N MET A 144 10.78 -9.16 -4.32
CA MET A 144 9.93 -9.81 -5.33
C MET A 144 10.67 -10.94 -6.07
N ARG A 145 12.00 -10.81 -6.25
CA ARG A 145 12.81 -11.87 -6.83
C ARG A 145 12.84 -13.14 -5.96
N LYS A 146 12.87 -13.01 -4.64
CA LYS A 146 12.76 -14.15 -3.70
C LYS A 146 11.42 -14.89 -3.86
N LEU A 147 10.37 -14.20 -4.29
CA LEU A 147 9.04 -14.75 -4.57
C LEU A 147 8.89 -15.23 -6.04
N GLY A 148 9.96 -15.15 -6.84
CA GLY A 148 9.99 -15.64 -8.20
C GLY A 148 9.54 -14.62 -9.26
N TYR A 149 9.51 -13.33 -8.96
CA TYR A 149 9.12 -12.27 -9.90
C TYR A 149 10.33 -11.43 -10.28
N VAL A 150 10.54 -11.21 -11.59
CA VAL A 150 11.66 -10.42 -12.10
C VAL A 150 11.16 -9.05 -12.52
N LEU A 151 11.34 -8.07 -11.65
CA LEU A 151 10.99 -6.68 -11.89
C LEU A 151 12.14 -5.95 -12.59
N GLU A 152 11.80 -4.94 -13.38
CA GLU A 152 12.74 -4.09 -14.10
C GLU A 152 12.57 -2.62 -13.68
N GLU A 153 13.71 -1.98 -13.38
CA GLU A 153 13.78 -0.54 -13.16
C GLU A 153 14.29 0.15 -14.43
N SER A 154 13.69 1.27 -14.79
CA SER A 154 14.17 2.14 -15.85
C SER A 154 14.01 3.62 -15.48
N GLU A 155 14.83 4.47 -16.12
CA GLU A 155 14.77 5.93 -15.99
C GLU A 155 14.88 6.46 -14.54
N GLY A 156 15.34 5.63 -13.59
CA GLY A 156 15.45 5.98 -12.18
C GLY A 156 14.12 6.26 -11.46
N SER A 157 12.98 6.07 -12.13
CA SER A 157 11.65 6.44 -11.62
C SER A 157 10.52 5.53 -12.11
N VAL A 158 10.84 4.48 -12.86
CA VAL A 158 9.88 3.52 -13.41
C VAL A 158 10.20 2.13 -12.89
N LEU A 159 9.20 1.42 -12.40
CA LEU A 159 9.25 0.01 -12.05
C LEU A 159 8.21 -0.75 -12.86
N SER A 160 8.62 -1.84 -13.49
CA SER A 160 7.74 -2.64 -14.34
C SER A 160 7.92 -4.13 -14.13
N TRP A 161 6.88 -4.86 -14.45
CA TRP A 161 6.88 -6.31 -14.56
C TRP A 161 6.03 -6.72 -15.77
N ASN A 162 6.60 -7.54 -16.63
CA ASN A 162 5.99 -7.99 -17.89
C ASN A 162 5.52 -9.45 -17.87
N GLY A 163 5.50 -10.07 -16.66
CA GLY A 163 5.19 -11.48 -16.49
C GLY A 163 6.43 -12.38 -16.33
N THR A 164 7.65 -11.85 -16.45
CA THR A 164 8.89 -12.63 -16.33
C THR A 164 9.02 -13.21 -14.91
N ARG A 165 9.34 -14.53 -14.87
CA ARG A 165 9.50 -15.28 -13.62
C ARG A 165 10.89 -15.86 -13.50
N CYS A 166 11.31 -16.12 -12.26
CA CYS A 166 12.48 -16.91 -11.92
C CYS A 166 12.12 -17.98 -10.89
N THR A 167 13.05 -18.86 -10.57
CA THR A 167 12.85 -19.84 -9.47
C THR A 167 12.74 -19.09 -8.16
N PRO A 168 11.63 -19.23 -7.40
CA PRO A 168 11.50 -18.62 -6.08
C PRO A 168 12.39 -19.33 -5.06
N ASP A 169 12.68 -18.66 -3.95
CA ASP A 169 13.30 -19.29 -2.79
C ASP A 169 12.35 -20.34 -2.20
N GLU A 170 12.88 -21.45 -1.70
CA GLU A 170 12.08 -22.50 -1.06
C GLU A 170 11.33 -21.97 0.19
N SER A 171 11.96 -21.06 0.91
CA SER A 171 11.45 -20.49 2.16
C SER A 171 11.77 -19.00 2.22
N PRO A 172 11.05 -18.20 1.43
CA PRO A 172 11.38 -16.79 1.27
C PRO A 172 11.24 -16.03 2.59
N ALA A 173 12.26 -15.23 2.89
CA ALA A 173 12.29 -14.35 4.04
C ALA A 173 12.46 -12.92 3.56
N ILE A 174 11.42 -12.14 3.68
CA ILE A 174 11.36 -10.74 3.27
C ILE A 174 12.13 -9.89 4.26
N ASP A 175 13.12 -9.17 3.79
CA ASP A 175 13.82 -8.14 4.54
C ASP A 175 13.01 -6.84 4.49
N THR A 176 12.84 -6.19 5.63
CA THR A 176 12.01 -4.99 5.73
C THR A 176 12.79 -3.70 5.53
N TYR A 177 14.12 -3.74 5.59
CA TYR A 177 14.99 -2.56 5.41
C TYR A 177 14.62 -1.39 6.34
N GLU A 178 14.21 -1.68 7.57
CA GLU A 178 13.68 -0.72 8.55
C GLU A 178 12.48 0.10 8.03
N ASP A 179 11.79 -0.41 7.00
CA ASP A 179 10.64 0.22 6.37
C ASP A 179 9.36 -0.57 6.68
N HIS A 180 8.44 0.08 7.38
CA HIS A 180 7.16 -0.49 7.76
C HIS A 180 6.29 -0.87 6.56
N ARG A 181 6.40 -0.14 5.42
CA ARG A 181 5.62 -0.44 4.22
C ARG A 181 6.09 -1.72 3.53
N MET A 182 7.39 -2.04 3.61
CA MET A 182 7.88 -3.34 3.13
C MET A 182 7.25 -4.49 3.92
N ALA A 183 7.21 -4.40 5.25
CA ALA A 183 6.57 -5.42 6.07
C ALA A 183 5.08 -5.59 5.71
N MET A 184 4.35 -4.47 5.62
CA MET A 184 2.90 -4.49 5.46
C MET A 184 2.45 -4.86 4.04
N ALA A 185 3.16 -4.41 3.00
CA ALA A 185 2.83 -4.76 1.62
C ALA A 185 3.18 -6.23 1.28
N PHE A 186 4.18 -6.82 1.94
CA PHE A 186 4.51 -8.23 1.69
C PHE A 186 3.71 -9.21 2.55
N ALA A 187 3.13 -8.79 3.67
CA ALA A 187 2.37 -9.69 4.54
C ALA A 187 1.20 -10.40 3.81
N PRO A 188 0.40 -9.74 2.96
CA PRO A 188 -0.68 -10.39 2.21
C PRO A 188 -0.20 -11.42 1.18
N ALA A 189 1.07 -11.39 0.75
CA ALA A 189 1.64 -12.40 -0.13
C ALA A 189 1.63 -13.83 0.49
N ALA A 190 1.35 -13.95 1.79
CA ALA A 190 1.09 -15.21 2.48
C ALA A 190 -0.09 -16.00 1.86
N PHE A 191 -1.03 -15.35 1.18
CA PHE A 191 -2.07 -16.04 0.41
C PHE A 191 -1.52 -16.88 -0.74
N CYS A 192 -0.38 -16.48 -1.29
CA CYS A 192 0.28 -17.16 -2.40
C CYS A 192 1.45 -18.03 -1.95
N ASN A 193 2.03 -17.75 -0.79
CA ASN A 193 3.16 -18.49 -0.22
C ASN A 193 3.00 -18.69 1.29
N SER A 194 2.57 -19.88 1.69
CA SER A 194 2.32 -20.22 3.11
C SER A 194 3.60 -20.34 3.97
N ALA A 195 4.77 -20.37 3.35
CA ALA A 195 6.06 -20.41 4.04
C ALA A 195 6.73 -19.02 4.13
N LEU A 196 5.99 -17.95 3.78
CA LEU A 196 6.49 -16.59 3.84
C LEU A 196 6.93 -16.19 5.24
N ARG A 197 8.12 -15.62 5.34
CA ARG A 197 8.65 -15.04 6.56
C ARG A 197 8.92 -13.56 6.37
N ILE A 198 8.73 -12.76 7.41
CA ILE A 198 9.05 -11.33 7.42
C ILE A 198 10.03 -11.06 8.56
N ARG A 199 11.19 -10.54 8.23
CA ARG A 199 12.22 -10.15 9.18
C ARG A 199 11.90 -8.77 9.77
N ASN A 200 12.33 -8.54 11.01
CA ASN A 200 12.08 -7.28 11.72
C ASN A 200 10.61 -6.80 11.65
N PRO A 201 9.63 -7.66 11.99
CA PRO A 201 8.22 -7.35 11.84
C PRO A 201 7.75 -6.15 12.69
N HIS A 202 8.53 -5.75 13.69
CA HIS A 202 8.23 -4.63 14.59
C HIS A 202 8.26 -3.26 13.89
N VAL A 203 8.86 -3.13 12.71
CA VAL A 203 8.92 -1.87 11.94
C VAL A 203 7.53 -1.27 11.66
N VAL A 204 6.47 -2.09 11.65
CA VAL A 204 5.10 -1.64 11.45
C VAL A 204 4.62 -0.67 12.55
N SER A 205 5.24 -0.70 13.73
CA SER A 205 4.90 0.18 14.86
C SER A 205 5.04 1.67 14.54
N LYS A 206 5.81 2.01 13.51
CA LYS A 206 6.00 3.39 13.06
C LYS A 206 4.69 4.06 12.58
N SER A 207 3.81 3.29 11.91
CA SER A 207 2.58 3.83 11.32
C SER A 207 1.33 3.00 11.58
N TYR A 208 1.48 1.69 11.88
CA TYR A 208 0.37 0.81 12.14
C TYR A 208 0.72 -0.18 13.29
N PRO A 209 0.77 0.28 14.55
CA PRO A 209 1.24 -0.53 15.68
C PRO A 209 0.49 -1.85 15.89
N ARG A 210 -0.80 -1.90 15.51
CA ARG A 210 -1.67 -3.07 15.67
C ARG A 210 -1.80 -3.94 14.41
N PHE A 211 -0.99 -3.72 13.39
CA PHE A 211 -1.11 -4.41 12.10
C PHE A 211 -1.15 -5.93 12.25
N TRP A 212 -0.24 -6.51 13.03
CA TRP A 212 -0.18 -7.96 13.23
C TRP A 212 -1.37 -8.49 14.03
N ASP A 213 -1.85 -7.75 15.03
CA ASP A 213 -3.03 -8.12 15.82
C ASP A 213 -4.29 -8.10 14.95
N ASP A 214 -4.42 -7.10 14.10
CA ASP A 214 -5.55 -6.98 13.19
C ASP A 214 -5.52 -8.09 12.12
N LEU A 215 -4.34 -8.50 11.62
CA LEU A 215 -4.20 -9.67 10.75
C LEU A 215 -4.59 -10.98 11.46
N LEU A 216 -4.17 -11.18 12.72
CA LEU A 216 -4.60 -12.32 13.53
C LEU A 216 -6.12 -12.34 13.69
N THR A 217 -6.74 -11.19 13.95
CA THR A 217 -8.19 -11.03 14.05
C THR A 217 -8.90 -11.37 12.72
N ALA A 218 -8.27 -11.03 11.60
CA ALA A 218 -8.75 -11.38 10.26
C ALA A 218 -8.53 -12.86 9.87
N GLY A 219 -7.91 -13.66 10.75
CA GLY A 219 -7.74 -15.11 10.56
C GLY A 219 -6.39 -15.54 9.99
N PHE A 220 -5.43 -14.64 9.84
CA PHE A 220 -4.06 -15.03 9.53
C PHE A 220 -3.44 -15.83 10.67
N ARG A 221 -2.60 -16.80 10.34
CA ARG A 221 -1.78 -17.53 11.30
C ARG A 221 -0.37 -16.97 11.29
N ILE A 222 0.04 -16.38 12.39
CA ILE A 222 1.36 -15.75 12.55
C ILE A 222 2.11 -16.50 13.65
N THR A 223 3.33 -16.94 13.33
CA THR A 223 4.21 -17.63 14.28
C THR A 223 5.49 -16.83 14.41
N GLN A 224 5.91 -16.52 15.63
CA GLN A 224 7.24 -15.97 15.90
C GLN A 224 8.25 -17.11 15.88
N LEU A 225 9.37 -16.89 15.19
CA LEU A 225 10.48 -17.82 15.06
C LEU A 225 11.67 -17.35 15.89
#